data_6c281c4963dd524296f577ee80278b8d
#
_entry.id   6c281c4963dd524296f577ee80278b8d
#
_cell.length_a   1.000
_cell.length_b   1.000
_cell.length_c   1.000
_cell.angle_alpha   90.00
_cell.angle_beta   90.00
_cell.angle_gamma   90.00
#
_symmetry.space_group_name_H-M   'P 1'
#
loop_
_entity.id
_entity.type
_entity.pdbx_description
1 polymer ?
#
loop_
_entity_poly.entity_id
_entity_poly.type
_entity_poly.pdbx_seq_one_letter_code
_entity_poly.pdbx_strand_id
1 'polypeptide(L)'
;MAETSPAEPAPLGLVGLAVAALVLGLTDFGWASGADKSLMIPWTVFLGATAQLIAGLIDFRRANIFGATAFTAYSLLWYAVSLTMAITIFSDAAFDMTHYAHGLIGFLIFSLILTVAATMTNAVLFVVLVGIDLAIFFLVGQLLGGWPSEPVGASLLGVSAASFYGAAAVLINRMAGKTVVPVGRAFWKPSG
;
A
#
# COMPACT_ATOMS: atom_id res chain seq x y z
N MET A 1 15.60 30.80 -14.51
CA MET A 1 14.25 30.43 -14.03
C MET A 1 14.45 29.54 -12.82
N ALA A 2 13.93 29.87 -11.65
CA ALA A 2 14.01 28.99 -10.48
C ALA A 2 13.20 27.71 -10.80
N GLU A 3 13.85 26.56 -10.74
CA GLU A 3 13.20 25.27 -10.90
C GLU A 3 12.22 25.10 -9.73
N THR A 4 10.92 25.22 -10.00
CA THR A 4 9.90 24.98 -8.97
C THR A 4 9.85 23.49 -8.67
N SER A 5 10.16 23.10 -7.43
CA SER A 5 10.02 21.71 -6.98
C SER A 5 8.57 21.24 -7.20
N PRO A 6 8.34 20.01 -7.72
CA PRO A 6 7.00 19.46 -7.87
C PRO A 6 6.22 19.47 -6.54
N ALA A 7 4.89 19.54 -6.65
CA ALA A 7 4.00 19.44 -5.50
C ALA A 7 4.23 18.13 -4.72
N GLU A 8 3.89 18.13 -3.41
CA GLU A 8 4.02 16.96 -2.54
C GLU A 8 3.09 15.83 -2.99
N PRO A 9 3.60 14.67 -3.43
CA PRO A 9 2.78 13.60 -3.98
C PRO A 9 2.22 12.62 -2.94
N ALA A 10 2.77 12.63 -1.72
CA ALA A 10 2.41 11.66 -0.69
C ALA A 10 0.89 11.60 -0.38
N PRO A 11 0.12 12.70 -0.35
CA PRO A 11 -1.33 12.61 -0.18
C PRO A 11 -2.01 11.76 -1.23
N LEU A 12 -1.62 11.89 -2.50
CA LEU A 12 -2.19 11.10 -3.59
C LEU A 12 -1.85 9.62 -3.44
N GLY A 13 -0.59 9.30 -3.19
CA GLY A 13 -0.13 7.91 -3.02
C GLY A 13 -0.79 7.23 -1.81
N LEU A 14 -0.92 7.94 -0.69
CA LEU A 14 -1.54 7.41 0.52
C LEU A 14 -3.07 7.24 0.37
N VAL A 15 -3.77 8.15 -0.31
CA VAL A 15 -5.21 7.96 -0.62
C VAL A 15 -5.40 6.76 -1.54
N GLY A 16 -4.53 6.60 -2.54
CA GLY A 16 -4.57 5.45 -3.44
C GLY A 16 -4.44 4.13 -2.67
N LEU A 17 -3.45 4.04 -1.78
CA LEU A 17 -3.27 2.91 -0.88
C LEU A 17 -4.48 2.68 0.03
N ALA A 18 -4.99 3.76 0.64
CA ALA A 18 -6.09 3.69 1.60
C ALA A 18 -7.36 3.10 0.98
N VAL A 19 -7.75 3.56 -0.20
CA VAL A 19 -8.96 3.08 -0.88
C VAL A 19 -8.79 1.63 -1.36
N ALA A 20 -7.65 1.30 -1.95
CA ALA A 20 -7.40 -0.08 -2.39
C ALA A 20 -7.38 -1.07 -1.22
N ALA A 21 -6.71 -0.71 -0.13
CA ALA A 21 -6.69 -1.52 1.08
C ALA A 21 -8.08 -1.63 1.75
N LEU A 22 -8.91 -0.57 1.69
CA LEU A 22 -10.28 -0.62 2.19
C LEU A 22 -11.12 -1.66 1.45
N VAL A 23 -11.16 -1.56 0.12
CA VAL A 23 -12.04 -2.44 -0.68
C VAL A 23 -11.57 -3.90 -0.63
N LEU A 24 -10.26 -4.15 -0.65
CA LEU A 24 -9.72 -5.50 -0.54
C LEU A 24 -9.94 -6.07 0.88
N GLY A 25 -9.71 -5.26 1.91
CA GLY A 25 -9.91 -5.67 3.30
C GLY A 25 -11.36 -6.05 3.60
N LEU A 26 -12.33 -5.29 3.10
CA LEU A 26 -13.76 -5.63 3.23
C LEU A 26 -14.10 -6.93 2.52
N THR A 27 -13.47 -7.20 1.37
CA THR A 27 -13.67 -8.47 0.65
C THR A 27 -13.14 -9.67 1.42
N ASP A 28 -11.96 -9.54 2.05
CA ASP A 28 -11.38 -10.62 2.85
C ASP A 28 -12.22 -10.92 4.11
N PHE A 29 -13.03 -9.95 4.56
CA PHE A 29 -14.08 -10.16 5.55
C PHE A 29 -15.37 -10.81 4.99
N GLY A 30 -15.40 -11.17 3.70
CA GLY A 30 -16.56 -11.83 3.10
C GLY A 30 -17.70 -10.90 2.67
N TRP A 31 -17.50 -9.57 2.59
CA TRP A 31 -18.51 -8.61 2.16
C TRP A 31 -18.76 -8.65 0.65
N ALA A 32 -17.84 -9.24 -0.12
CA ALA A 32 -18.02 -9.52 -1.54
C ALA A 32 -17.68 -10.98 -1.83
N SER A 33 -18.44 -11.61 -2.72
CA SER A 33 -18.25 -13.01 -3.11
C SER A 33 -18.47 -13.22 -4.60
N GLY A 34 -17.95 -14.31 -5.13
CA GLY A 34 -18.13 -14.66 -6.54
C GLY A 34 -17.72 -13.52 -7.48
N ALA A 35 -18.58 -13.22 -8.45
CA ALA A 35 -18.35 -12.17 -9.46
C ALA A 35 -18.24 -10.75 -8.86
N ASP A 36 -18.85 -10.50 -7.70
CA ASP A 36 -18.81 -9.15 -7.07
C ASP A 36 -17.38 -8.75 -6.68
N LYS A 37 -16.49 -9.71 -6.44
CA LYS A 37 -15.07 -9.42 -6.22
C LYS A 37 -14.41 -8.70 -7.39
N SER A 38 -14.90 -8.86 -8.60
CA SER A 38 -14.36 -8.16 -9.77
C SER A 38 -14.56 -6.64 -9.71
N LEU A 39 -15.58 -6.16 -8.96
CA LEU A 39 -15.85 -4.73 -8.80
C LEU A 39 -14.77 -4.00 -7.99
N MET A 40 -13.86 -4.73 -7.34
CA MET A 40 -12.70 -4.13 -6.67
C MET A 40 -11.55 -3.82 -7.62
N ILE A 41 -11.47 -4.53 -8.75
CA ILE A 41 -10.36 -4.38 -9.71
C ILE A 41 -10.20 -2.92 -10.15
N PRO A 42 -11.25 -2.16 -10.53
CA PRO A 42 -11.09 -0.76 -10.88
C PRO A 42 -10.45 0.09 -9.76
N TRP A 43 -10.86 -0.11 -8.50
CA TRP A 43 -10.32 0.64 -7.37
C TRP A 43 -8.85 0.31 -7.10
N THR A 44 -8.48 -0.97 -7.19
CA THR A 44 -7.09 -1.40 -6.99
C THR A 44 -6.19 -0.97 -8.15
N VAL A 45 -6.68 -0.96 -9.40
CA VAL A 45 -5.94 -0.48 -10.58
C VAL A 45 -5.78 1.04 -10.56
N PHE A 46 -6.86 1.80 -10.41
CA PHE A 46 -6.77 3.25 -10.57
C PHE A 46 -6.22 3.94 -9.32
N LEU A 47 -6.63 3.54 -8.14
CA LEU A 47 -6.16 4.16 -6.90
C LEU A 47 -4.99 3.40 -6.29
N GLY A 48 -5.13 2.09 -6.08
CA GLY A 48 -4.03 1.29 -5.53
C GLY A 48 -2.76 1.36 -6.36
N ALA A 49 -2.87 1.12 -7.66
CA ALA A 49 -1.71 1.08 -8.55
C ALA A 49 -1.40 2.45 -9.16
N THR A 50 -2.29 2.99 -10.00
CA THR A 50 -1.96 4.16 -10.83
C THR A 50 -1.66 5.42 -10.01
N ALA A 51 -2.45 5.73 -8.97
CA ALA A 51 -2.20 6.91 -8.14
C ALA A 51 -0.87 6.80 -7.37
N GLN A 52 -0.53 5.60 -6.87
CA GLN A 52 0.78 5.39 -6.25
C GLN A 52 1.93 5.46 -7.26
N LEU A 53 1.75 4.94 -8.49
CA LEU A 53 2.76 5.09 -9.53
C LEU A 53 3.07 6.56 -9.83
N ILE A 54 2.02 7.37 -9.99
CA ILE A 54 2.18 8.81 -10.21
C ILE A 54 2.93 9.46 -9.03
N ALA A 55 2.55 9.12 -7.79
CA ALA A 55 3.21 9.64 -6.60
C ALA A 55 4.70 9.26 -6.55
N GLY A 56 5.01 8.00 -6.82
CA GLY A 56 6.40 7.50 -6.85
C GLY A 56 7.25 8.19 -7.92
N LEU A 57 6.71 8.35 -9.14
CA LEU A 57 7.41 9.02 -10.23
C LEU A 57 7.70 10.50 -9.92
N ILE A 58 6.79 11.18 -9.22
CA ILE A 58 7.02 12.57 -8.77
C ILE A 58 8.10 12.58 -7.68
N ASP A 59 8.09 11.62 -6.75
CA ASP A 59 9.09 11.55 -5.68
C ASP A 59 10.51 11.27 -6.22
N PHE A 60 10.68 10.54 -7.33
CA PHE A 60 11.96 10.44 -8.03
C PHE A 60 12.49 11.83 -8.44
N ARG A 61 11.63 12.69 -8.97
CA ARG A 61 12.01 14.06 -9.36
C ARG A 61 12.31 14.95 -8.16
N ARG A 62 11.82 14.59 -6.97
CA ARG A 62 12.06 15.28 -5.71
C ARG A 62 13.27 14.76 -4.95
N ALA A 63 13.96 13.75 -5.48
CA ALA A 63 15.03 13.02 -4.79
C ALA A 63 14.60 12.43 -3.41
N ASN A 64 13.29 12.16 -3.24
CA ASN A 64 12.76 11.46 -2.07
C ASN A 64 12.86 9.95 -2.30
N ILE A 65 13.99 9.36 -1.97
CA ILE A 65 14.26 7.93 -2.24
C ILE A 65 13.24 7.01 -1.57
N PHE A 66 12.79 7.31 -0.35
CA PHE A 66 11.83 6.48 0.37
C PHE A 66 10.47 6.48 -0.34
N GLY A 67 9.88 7.64 -0.60
CA GLY A 67 8.59 7.75 -1.28
C GLY A 67 8.64 7.23 -2.70
N ALA A 68 9.71 7.54 -3.45
CA ALA A 68 9.92 7.03 -4.81
C ALA A 68 9.92 5.51 -4.86
N THR A 69 10.70 4.87 -3.98
CA THR A 69 10.81 3.41 -3.92
C THR A 69 9.53 2.76 -3.42
N ALA A 70 8.97 3.25 -2.30
CA ALA A 70 7.78 2.70 -1.69
C ALA A 70 6.57 2.79 -2.62
N PHE A 71 6.19 3.99 -3.06
CA PHE A 71 4.99 4.17 -3.89
C PHE A 71 5.09 3.43 -5.22
N THR A 72 6.26 3.44 -5.88
CA THR A 72 6.42 2.73 -7.15
C THR A 72 6.34 1.22 -6.96
N ALA A 73 7.00 0.65 -5.97
CA ALA A 73 6.99 -0.79 -5.76
C ALA A 73 5.60 -1.29 -5.33
N TYR A 74 4.93 -0.60 -4.41
CA TYR A 74 3.56 -0.97 -4.02
C TYR A 74 2.55 -0.76 -5.15
N SER A 75 2.75 0.23 -6.01
CA SER A 75 1.97 0.38 -7.25
C SER A 75 2.04 -0.88 -8.10
N LEU A 76 3.24 -1.41 -8.32
CA LEU A 76 3.44 -2.63 -9.11
C LEU A 76 2.85 -3.86 -8.42
N LEU A 77 2.89 -3.94 -7.09
CA LEU A 77 2.17 -4.98 -6.33
C LEU A 77 0.66 -4.89 -6.56
N TRP A 78 0.07 -3.68 -6.52
CA TRP A 78 -1.37 -3.51 -6.76
C TRP A 78 -1.78 -3.89 -8.18
N TYR A 79 -0.93 -3.63 -9.19
CA TYR A 79 -1.16 -4.14 -10.55
C TYR A 79 -1.12 -5.67 -10.59
N ALA A 80 -0.16 -6.31 -9.90
CA ALA A 80 -0.07 -7.76 -9.81
C ALA A 80 -1.31 -8.36 -9.11
N VAL A 81 -1.74 -7.79 -7.98
CA VAL A 81 -2.97 -8.19 -7.28
C VAL A 81 -4.18 -8.07 -8.21
N SER A 82 -4.37 -6.92 -8.84
CA SER A 82 -5.51 -6.66 -9.72
C SER A 82 -5.55 -7.62 -10.93
N LEU A 83 -4.39 -7.84 -11.54
CA LEU A 83 -4.28 -8.76 -12.69
C LEU A 83 -4.55 -10.20 -12.26
N THR A 84 -4.00 -10.64 -11.13
CA THR A 84 -4.27 -11.98 -10.59
C THR A 84 -5.75 -12.17 -10.30
N MET A 85 -6.41 -11.17 -9.70
CA MET A 85 -7.86 -11.20 -9.48
C MET A 85 -8.63 -11.31 -10.80
N ALA A 86 -8.27 -10.52 -11.81
CA ALA A 86 -8.92 -10.58 -13.12
C ALA A 86 -8.74 -11.97 -13.75
N ILE A 87 -7.52 -12.51 -13.75
CA ILE A 87 -7.23 -13.83 -14.31
C ILE A 87 -8.05 -14.92 -13.59
N THR A 88 -8.10 -14.90 -12.25
CA THR A 88 -8.77 -15.94 -11.48
C THR A 88 -10.29 -15.84 -11.51
N ILE A 89 -10.86 -14.65 -11.67
CA ILE A 89 -12.31 -14.45 -11.73
C ILE A 89 -12.87 -14.72 -13.13
N PHE A 90 -12.14 -14.31 -14.18
CA PHE A 90 -12.63 -14.38 -15.57
C PHE A 90 -12.12 -15.57 -16.37
N SER A 91 -11.36 -16.48 -15.74
CA SER A 91 -10.89 -17.72 -16.37
C SER A 91 -11.55 -18.92 -15.70
N ASP A 92 -11.91 -19.91 -16.52
CA ASP A 92 -12.40 -21.21 -16.05
C ASP A 92 -11.25 -22.17 -15.65
N ALA A 93 -9.99 -21.74 -15.77
CA ALA A 93 -8.83 -22.55 -15.43
C ALA A 93 -8.68 -22.68 -13.91
N ALA A 94 -8.30 -23.88 -13.46
CA ALA A 94 -7.84 -24.07 -12.08
C ALA A 94 -6.38 -23.62 -11.94
N PHE A 95 -6.11 -22.71 -11.03
CA PHE A 95 -4.77 -22.20 -10.77
C PHE A 95 -4.21 -22.74 -9.46
N ASP A 96 -2.94 -23.12 -9.48
CA ASP A 96 -2.16 -23.32 -8.25
C ASP A 96 -1.63 -21.95 -7.76
N MET A 97 -2.27 -21.41 -6.73
CA MET A 97 -1.92 -20.12 -6.15
C MET A 97 -0.59 -20.11 -5.39
N THR A 98 0.07 -21.27 -5.24
CA THR A 98 1.41 -21.37 -4.64
C THR A 98 2.43 -20.50 -5.39
N HIS A 99 2.35 -20.46 -6.73
CA HIS A 99 3.25 -19.63 -7.53
C HIS A 99 3.05 -18.13 -7.28
N TYR A 100 1.81 -17.70 -7.06
CA TYR A 100 1.53 -16.30 -6.67
C TYR A 100 2.07 -16.00 -5.27
N ALA A 101 1.93 -16.94 -4.32
CA ALA A 101 2.47 -16.81 -2.98
C ALA A 101 4.00 -16.66 -2.96
N HIS A 102 4.74 -17.33 -3.86
CA HIS A 102 6.18 -17.15 -3.98
C HIS A 102 6.56 -15.69 -4.32
N GLY A 103 5.81 -15.05 -5.22
CA GLY A 103 6.00 -13.63 -5.52
C GLY A 103 5.75 -12.72 -4.31
N LEU A 104 4.69 -13.03 -3.54
CA LEU A 104 4.37 -12.30 -2.30
C LEU A 104 5.45 -12.47 -1.23
N ILE A 105 6.07 -13.65 -1.10
CA ILE A 105 7.20 -13.87 -0.16
C ILE A 105 8.37 -12.96 -0.55
N GLY A 106 8.74 -12.92 -1.83
CA GLY A 106 9.79 -12.02 -2.31
C GLY A 106 9.46 -10.55 -2.04
N PHE A 107 8.19 -10.16 -2.24
CA PHE A 107 7.74 -8.81 -1.96
C PHE A 107 7.70 -8.50 -0.46
N LEU A 108 7.37 -9.47 0.40
CA LEU A 108 7.41 -9.31 1.85
C LEU A 108 8.83 -9.01 2.35
N ILE A 109 9.84 -9.70 1.82
CA ILE A 109 11.25 -9.41 2.15
C ILE A 109 11.59 -7.95 1.81
N PHE A 110 11.19 -7.48 0.63
CA PHE A 110 11.38 -6.08 0.24
C PHE A 110 10.59 -5.12 1.15
N SER A 111 9.34 -5.45 1.48
CA SER A 111 8.48 -4.66 2.37
C SER A 111 9.09 -4.50 3.76
N LEU A 112 9.66 -5.56 4.33
CA LEU A 112 10.38 -5.52 5.61
C LEU A 112 11.60 -4.59 5.57
N ILE A 113 12.33 -4.55 4.45
CA ILE A 113 13.43 -3.58 4.26
C ILE A 113 12.89 -2.14 4.29
N LEU A 114 11.75 -1.89 3.61
CA LEU A 114 11.11 -0.58 3.65
C LEU A 114 10.58 -0.23 5.04
N THR A 115 10.08 -1.20 5.79
CA THR A 115 9.61 -0.99 7.17
C THR A 115 10.76 -0.56 8.08
N VAL A 116 11.94 -1.16 7.92
CA VAL A 116 13.15 -0.67 8.60
C VAL A 116 13.47 0.77 8.19
N ALA A 117 13.45 1.08 6.89
CA ALA A 117 13.68 2.44 6.40
C ALA A 117 12.62 3.45 6.91
N ALA A 118 11.36 3.02 7.08
CA ALA A 118 10.30 3.86 7.61
C ALA A 118 10.55 4.33 9.06
N THR A 119 11.33 3.60 9.85
CA THR A 119 11.73 4.04 11.20
C THR A 119 12.47 5.36 11.19
N MET A 120 13.09 5.72 10.06
CA MET A 120 13.82 6.97 9.84
C MET A 120 12.94 8.11 9.28
N THR A 121 11.65 7.86 9.04
CA THR A 121 10.70 8.84 8.47
C THR A 121 9.78 9.44 9.55
N ASN A 122 8.62 8.85 9.76
CA ASN A 122 7.65 9.23 10.78
C ASN A 122 6.80 8.02 11.22
N ALA A 123 6.14 8.15 12.37
CA ALA A 123 5.40 7.04 12.98
C ALA A 123 4.23 6.55 12.10
N VAL A 124 3.55 7.43 11.37
CA VAL A 124 2.41 7.04 10.53
C VAL A 124 2.86 6.11 9.40
N LEU A 125 3.92 6.47 8.67
CA LEU A 125 4.46 5.63 7.60
C LEU A 125 4.97 4.29 8.13
N PHE A 126 5.59 4.27 9.30
CA PHE A 126 6.01 3.03 9.94
C PHE A 126 4.80 2.12 10.24
N VAL A 127 3.73 2.66 10.83
CA VAL A 127 2.50 1.89 11.13
C VAL A 127 1.85 1.36 9.85
N VAL A 128 1.80 2.17 8.78
CA VAL A 128 1.30 1.74 7.48
C VAL A 128 2.08 0.52 6.96
N LEU A 129 3.42 0.59 6.99
CA LEU A 129 4.25 -0.51 6.47
C LEU A 129 4.16 -1.77 7.33
N VAL A 130 4.14 -1.65 8.66
CA VAL A 130 3.89 -2.81 9.55
C VAL A 130 2.54 -3.46 9.22
N GLY A 131 1.50 -2.66 9.00
CA GLY A 131 0.20 -3.19 8.61
C GLY A 131 0.24 -3.94 7.27
N ILE A 132 1.00 -3.43 6.29
CA ILE A 132 1.18 -4.09 4.99
C ILE A 132 1.96 -5.40 5.16
N ASP A 133 3.04 -5.41 5.94
CA ASP A 133 3.82 -6.61 6.22
C ASP A 133 2.95 -7.71 6.82
N LEU A 134 2.08 -7.35 7.78
CA LEU A 134 1.12 -8.28 8.37
C LEU A 134 0.11 -8.77 7.34
N ALA A 135 -0.43 -7.88 6.49
CA ALA A 135 -1.38 -8.27 5.44
C ALA A 135 -0.75 -9.29 4.47
N ILE A 136 0.47 -9.03 4.00
CA ILE A 136 1.17 -9.94 3.08
C ILE A 136 1.51 -11.26 3.79
N PHE A 137 1.97 -11.21 5.04
CA PHE A 137 2.28 -12.40 5.84
C PHE A 137 1.05 -13.31 6.00
N PHE A 138 -0.09 -12.76 6.39
CA PHE A 138 -1.34 -13.51 6.53
C PHE A 138 -1.86 -14.02 5.19
N LEU A 139 -1.72 -13.23 4.11
CA LEU A 139 -2.11 -13.66 2.76
C LEU A 139 -1.25 -14.84 2.28
N VAL A 140 0.04 -14.82 2.52
CA VAL A 140 0.93 -15.97 2.23
C VAL A 140 0.50 -17.19 3.06
N GLY A 141 0.20 -17.01 4.34
CA GLY A 141 -0.33 -18.08 5.20
C GLY A 141 -1.67 -18.64 4.71
N GLN A 142 -2.55 -17.79 4.20
CA GLN A 142 -3.82 -18.21 3.58
C GLN A 142 -3.58 -19.05 2.31
N LEU A 143 -2.69 -18.60 1.42
CA LEU A 143 -2.45 -19.25 0.14
C LEU A 143 -1.70 -20.59 0.28
N LEU A 144 -0.76 -20.69 1.23
CA LEU A 144 0.07 -21.89 1.42
C LEU A 144 -0.43 -22.79 2.55
N GLY A 145 -1.03 -22.24 3.57
CA GLY A 145 -1.40 -22.95 4.80
C GLY A 145 -2.91 -23.05 5.03
N GLY A 146 -3.74 -22.50 4.13
CA GLY A 146 -5.20 -22.50 4.31
C GLY A 146 -5.68 -21.68 5.51
N TRP A 147 -4.93 -20.66 5.92
CA TRP A 147 -5.33 -19.79 7.02
C TRP A 147 -6.59 -18.99 6.66
N PRO A 148 -7.36 -18.55 7.65
CA PRO A 148 -8.54 -17.73 7.41
C PRO A 148 -8.16 -16.37 6.78
N SER A 149 -9.08 -15.76 6.03
CA SER A 149 -8.84 -14.48 5.34
C SER A 149 -9.02 -13.26 6.24
N GLU A 150 -9.71 -13.39 7.37
CA GLU A 150 -10.04 -12.27 8.25
C GLU A 150 -8.81 -11.52 8.80
N PRO A 151 -7.68 -12.18 9.15
CA PRO A 151 -6.47 -11.47 9.54
C PRO A 151 -5.88 -10.62 8.40
N VAL A 152 -5.98 -11.06 7.14
CA VAL A 152 -5.61 -10.26 5.97
C VAL A 152 -6.48 -9.01 5.92
N GLY A 153 -7.81 -9.20 5.97
CA GLY A 153 -8.78 -8.12 5.96
C GLY A 153 -8.57 -7.12 7.09
N ALA A 154 -8.37 -7.59 8.33
CA ALA A 154 -8.10 -6.73 9.48
C ALA A 154 -6.84 -5.88 9.28
N SER A 155 -5.75 -6.49 8.80
CA SER A 155 -4.50 -5.78 8.53
C SER A 155 -4.69 -4.71 7.45
N LEU A 156 -5.37 -5.04 6.35
CA LEU A 156 -5.67 -4.08 5.27
C LEU A 156 -6.57 -2.94 5.73
N LEU A 157 -7.56 -3.18 6.57
CA LEU A 157 -8.38 -2.10 7.15
C LEU A 157 -7.56 -1.19 8.07
N GLY A 158 -6.62 -1.74 8.83
CA GLY A 158 -5.65 -0.97 9.60
C GLY A 158 -4.75 -0.10 8.70
N VAL A 159 -4.23 -0.68 7.61
CA VAL A 159 -3.48 0.06 6.57
C VAL A 159 -4.31 1.18 5.98
N SER A 160 -5.57 0.89 5.62
CA SER A 160 -6.49 1.89 5.07
C SER A 160 -6.66 3.09 6.01
N ALA A 161 -7.00 2.83 7.27
CA ALA A 161 -7.21 3.89 8.26
C ALA A 161 -5.95 4.73 8.49
N ALA A 162 -4.79 4.09 8.65
CA ALA A 162 -3.52 4.77 8.85
C ALA A 162 -3.11 5.58 7.61
N SER A 163 -3.40 5.07 6.40
CA SER A 163 -3.09 5.75 5.13
C SER A 163 -3.99 6.96 4.90
N PHE A 164 -5.29 6.87 5.20
CA PHE A 164 -6.18 8.04 5.17
C PHE A 164 -5.72 9.11 6.16
N TYR A 165 -5.36 8.71 7.38
CA TYR A 165 -4.81 9.64 8.36
C TYR A 165 -3.54 10.32 7.85
N GLY A 166 -2.60 9.55 7.30
CA GLY A 166 -1.35 10.07 6.74
C GLY A 166 -1.59 11.04 5.58
N ALA A 167 -2.50 10.69 4.66
CA ALA A 167 -2.87 11.55 3.54
C ALA A 167 -3.45 12.89 4.01
N ALA A 168 -4.42 12.82 4.94
CA ALA A 168 -5.03 14.02 5.53
C ALA A 168 -3.99 14.87 6.26
N ALA A 169 -3.12 14.25 7.06
CA ALA A 169 -2.08 14.95 7.80
C ALA A 169 -1.13 15.71 6.88
N VAL A 170 -0.62 15.05 5.84
CA VAL A 170 0.30 15.70 4.89
C VAL A 170 -0.40 16.84 4.14
N LEU A 171 -1.61 16.59 3.60
CA LEU A 171 -2.35 17.58 2.84
C LEU A 171 -2.69 18.82 3.70
N ILE A 172 -3.30 18.61 4.88
CA ILE A 172 -3.71 19.71 5.77
C ILE A 172 -2.50 20.50 6.24
N ASN A 173 -1.43 19.82 6.67
CA ASN A 173 -0.22 20.50 7.15
C ASN A 173 0.43 21.35 6.05
N ARG A 174 0.48 20.85 4.81
CA ARG A 174 1.01 21.61 3.67
C ARG A 174 0.14 22.81 3.34
N MET A 175 -1.18 22.66 3.31
CA MET A 175 -2.11 23.77 3.07
C MET A 175 -2.06 24.82 4.19
N ALA A 176 -1.91 24.40 5.43
CA ALA A 176 -1.83 25.31 6.59
C ALA A 176 -0.45 25.96 6.79
N GLY A 177 0.59 25.49 6.09
CA GLY A 177 1.98 25.95 6.29
C GLY A 177 2.56 25.62 7.67
N LYS A 178 1.91 24.76 8.45
CA LYS A 178 2.32 24.34 9.80
C LYS A 178 1.76 22.97 10.15
N THR A 179 2.33 22.34 11.18
CA THR A 179 1.79 21.07 11.67
C THR A 179 0.48 21.30 12.44
N VAL A 180 -0.63 20.86 11.85
CA VAL A 180 -1.98 20.85 12.44
C VAL A 180 -2.33 19.42 12.86
N VAL A 181 -2.01 18.44 12.03
CA VAL A 181 -2.26 17.02 12.27
C VAL A 181 -0.91 16.30 12.44
N PRO A 182 -0.62 15.73 13.63
CA PRO A 182 0.69 15.13 13.89
C PRO A 182 0.90 13.84 13.13
N VAL A 183 2.07 13.62 12.56
CA VAL A 183 2.47 12.34 11.92
C VAL A 183 3.44 11.52 12.76
N GLY A 184 3.76 12.00 13.96
CA GLY A 184 4.77 11.40 14.82
C GLY A 184 6.19 11.73 14.37
N ARG A 185 7.18 11.30 15.18
CA ARG A 185 8.60 11.50 14.92
C ARG A 185 9.22 10.24 14.34
N ALA A 186 10.35 10.39 13.68
CA ALA A 186 11.21 9.26 13.37
C ALA A 186 11.66 8.55 14.66
N PHE A 187 11.70 7.23 14.64
CA PHE A 187 12.16 6.44 15.79
C PHE A 187 13.67 6.46 15.91
N TRP A 188 14.35 6.58 14.78
CA TRP A 188 15.79 6.56 14.69
C TRP A 188 16.28 7.45 13.56
N LYS A 189 17.37 8.19 13.81
CA LYS A 189 18.11 8.93 12.78
C LYS A 189 19.57 8.55 12.93
N PRO A 190 20.25 8.09 11.88
CA PRO A 190 21.69 7.86 11.92
C PRO A 190 22.37 9.20 12.34
N SER A 191 23.27 9.15 13.30
CA SER A 191 24.20 10.24 13.56
C SER A 191 25.15 10.28 12.37
N GLY A 192 25.12 11.36 11.60
CA GLY A 192 26.12 11.64 10.56
C GLY A 192 27.49 11.86 11.14
#